data_637d6a93d95e5fd94ef3b083d088a8ae
#
_entry.id   637d6a93d95e5fd94ef3b083d088a8ae
#
_cell.length_a   1.000
_cell.length_b   1.000
_cell.length_c   1.000
_cell.angle_alpha   90.00
_cell.angle_beta   90.00
_cell.angle_gamma   90.00
#
_symmetry.space_group_name_H-M   'P 1'
#
loop_
_entity.id
_entity.type
_entity.pdbx_description
1 polymer ?
#
loop_
_entity_poly.entity_id
_entity_poly.type
_entity_poly.pdbx_seq_one_letter_code
_entity_poly.pdbx_strand_id
1 'polypeptide(L)'
;GTGQTTATINRVVKVPVLTKYIRARVSAYTSGTVSAVAYGHRDENSSGLISTLGNVTLAAETTKIIGTVNLNVSGTPLYHKIVSGTGLNETLVKASAGKISILHLVNSVATTRYFKMFNKASAPDVPTDVSLFTVSLPTGATTLTLPSLAGIDFSTGISYAITLNVDDDAATPDTVVGAVTGLIAYV
;
A
#
# COMPACT_ATOMS: atom_id res chain seq x y z
N GLY A 1 -21.55 39.37 30.00
CA GLY A 1 -21.27 37.96 29.73
C GLY A 1 -22.57 37.25 29.45
N THR A 2 -22.89 37.01 28.19
CA THR A 2 -24.06 36.21 27.79
C THR A 2 -23.71 34.75 28.01
N GLY A 3 -24.31 34.15 29.01
CA GLY A 3 -24.18 32.71 29.30
C GLY A 3 -24.69 31.90 28.12
N GLN A 4 -23.81 31.13 27.55
CA GLN A 4 -24.13 30.13 26.54
C GLN A 4 -24.81 28.97 27.26
N THR A 5 -26.10 28.84 27.15
CA THR A 5 -26.84 27.69 27.67
C THR A 5 -26.60 26.53 26.72
N THR A 6 -25.84 25.55 27.17
CA THR A 6 -25.71 24.25 26.49
C THR A 6 -27.03 23.53 26.59
N ALA A 7 -27.89 23.65 25.61
CA ALA A 7 -29.11 22.87 25.55
C ALA A 7 -28.78 21.50 24.92
N THR A 8 -28.72 20.48 25.74
CA THR A 8 -28.75 19.10 25.24
C THR A 8 -30.19 18.78 24.85
N ILE A 9 -30.53 18.99 23.58
CA ILE A 9 -31.85 18.66 23.06
C ILE A 9 -31.85 17.22 22.61
N ASN A 10 -32.28 16.31 23.48
CA ASN A 10 -32.64 14.97 23.08
C ASN A 10 -34.02 15.02 22.41
N ARG A 11 -34.06 14.97 21.12
CA ARG A 11 -35.31 14.97 20.35
C ARG A 11 -35.48 13.63 19.63
N VAL A 12 -36.51 12.89 19.97
CA VAL A 12 -36.93 11.70 19.20
C VAL A 12 -37.97 12.17 18.18
N VAL A 13 -37.65 11.98 16.91
CA VAL A 13 -38.58 12.28 15.81
C VAL A 13 -39.03 10.95 15.19
N LYS A 14 -40.34 10.70 15.26
CA LYS A 14 -40.94 9.57 14.52
C LYS A 14 -41.25 10.06 13.10
N VAL A 15 -40.64 9.43 12.11
CA VAL A 15 -40.87 9.73 10.70
C VAL A 15 -41.54 8.53 10.06
N PRO A 16 -42.77 8.68 9.51
CA PRO A 16 -43.36 7.60 8.71
C PRO A 16 -42.53 7.40 7.45
N VAL A 17 -41.96 6.20 7.31
CA VAL A 17 -41.10 5.89 6.17
C VAL A 17 -41.93 5.44 4.98
N LEU A 18 -42.17 6.34 4.09
CA LEU A 18 -42.75 6.07 2.75
C LEU A 18 -41.69 5.96 1.68
N THR A 19 -40.42 6.15 2.01
CA THR A 19 -39.31 6.19 1.06
C THR A 19 -38.22 5.17 1.42
N LYS A 20 -37.48 4.75 0.41
CA LYS A 20 -36.41 3.76 0.54
C LYS A 20 -35.20 4.24 1.36
N TYR A 21 -35.08 5.54 1.59
CA TYR A 21 -33.92 6.14 2.27
C TYR A 21 -34.35 7.27 3.21
N ILE A 22 -33.73 7.34 4.39
CA ILE A 22 -33.82 8.44 5.35
C ILE A 22 -32.44 9.08 5.47
N ARG A 23 -32.39 10.42 5.45
CA ARG A 23 -31.18 11.21 5.64
C ARG A 23 -31.40 12.24 6.71
N ALA A 24 -30.52 12.27 7.71
CA ALA A 24 -30.42 13.39 8.63
C ALA A 24 -29.47 14.46 8.08
N ARG A 25 -29.82 15.72 8.22
CA ARG A 25 -28.99 16.86 7.83
C ARG A 25 -28.90 17.85 8.96
N VAL A 26 -27.69 18.29 9.27
CA VAL A 26 -27.46 19.45 10.13
C VAL A 26 -27.46 20.68 9.25
N SER A 27 -28.42 21.59 9.48
CA SER A 27 -28.61 22.80 8.66
C SER A 27 -27.77 24.00 9.13
N ALA A 28 -27.38 24.03 10.40
CA ALA A 28 -26.47 25.02 10.95
C ALA A 28 -25.63 24.39 12.05
N TYR A 29 -24.34 24.63 12.02
CA TYR A 29 -23.40 24.10 12.98
C TYR A 29 -22.29 25.11 13.23
N THR A 30 -22.08 25.48 14.47
CA THR A 30 -21.04 26.46 14.83
C THR A 30 -19.85 25.76 15.52
N SER A 31 -20.12 24.91 16.49
CA SER A 31 -19.09 24.11 17.17
C SER A 31 -19.75 23.07 18.10
N GLY A 32 -19.05 21.98 18.38
CA GLY A 32 -19.54 20.95 19.30
C GLY A 32 -19.54 19.56 18.67
N THR A 33 -20.26 18.62 19.25
CA THR A 33 -20.46 17.27 18.74
C THR A 33 -21.92 17.02 18.47
N VAL A 34 -22.24 16.55 17.27
CA VAL A 34 -23.59 16.11 16.92
C VAL A 34 -23.57 14.59 16.80
N SER A 35 -24.35 13.93 17.64
CA SER A 35 -24.56 12.48 17.54
C SER A 35 -25.98 12.23 17.05
N ALA A 36 -26.12 11.48 15.96
CA ALA A 36 -27.41 11.06 15.44
C ALA A 36 -27.47 9.52 15.41
N VAL A 37 -28.52 8.96 15.99
CA VAL A 37 -28.77 7.52 15.96
C VAL A 37 -30.12 7.31 15.28
N ALA A 38 -30.16 6.50 14.24
CA ALA A 38 -31.39 6.13 13.57
C ALA A 38 -31.74 4.68 13.91
N TYR A 39 -32.96 4.46 14.42
CA TYR A 39 -33.52 3.14 14.62
C TYR A 39 -34.63 2.94 13.60
N GLY A 40 -34.52 1.90 12.79
CA GLY A 40 -35.56 1.50 11.86
C GLY A 40 -36.34 0.30 12.44
N HIS A 41 -37.66 0.43 12.50
CA HIS A 41 -38.55 -0.68 12.81
C HIS A 41 -39.41 -0.97 11.58
N ARG A 42 -39.43 -2.19 11.15
CA ARG A 42 -40.32 -2.68 10.08
C ARG A 42 -41.56 -3.27 10.71
N ASP A 43 -42.71 -2.97 10.11
CA ASP A 43 -44.02 -3.42 10.60
C ASP A 43 -44.09 -4.91 10.95
N GLU A 44 -45.02 -5.24 11.82
CA GLU A 44 -45.20 -6.38 12.68
C GLU A 44 -45.11 -7.81 12.09
N ASN A 45 -44.82 -7.96 10.81
CA ASN A 45 -44.74 -9.25 10.13
C ASN A 45 -43.40 -9.60 9.49
N SER A 46 -42.36 -8.84 9.73
CA SER A 46 -41.01 -9.23 9.30
C SER A 46 -40.07 -9.23 10.48
N SER A 47 -39.53 -10.40 10.82
CA SER A 47 -38.46 -10.59 11.81
C SER A 47 -37.37 -9.54 11.65
N GLY A 48 -37.38 -8.57 12.56
CA GLY A 48 -36.68 -7.31 12.41
C GLY A 48 -35.18 -7.47 12.46
N LEU A 49 -34.54 -7.12 11.38
CA LEU A 49 -33.15 -6.70 11.41
C LEU A 49 -33.11 -5.25 11.92
N ILE A 50 -32.76 -5.07 13.18
CA ILE A 50 -32.39 -3.76 13.72
C ILE A 50 -31.03 -3.43 13.10
N SER A 51 -31.04 -2.60 12.07
CA SER A 51 -29.82 -2.01 11.58
C SER A 51 -29.44 -0.84 12.48
N THR A 52 -28.55 -1.06 13.42
CA THR A 52 -27.93 0.00 14.22
C THR A 52 -26.90 0.67 13.31
N LEU A 53 -27.24 1.85 12.79
CA LEU A 53 -26.22 2.76 12.27
C LEU A 53 -25.42 3.28 13.47
N GLY A 54 -24.15 2.91 13.54
CA GLY A 54 -23.26 3.35 14.59
C GLY A 54 -23.18 4.87 14.72
N ASN A 55 -22.74 5.34 15.87
CA ASN A 55 -22.56 6.77 16.15
C ASN A 55 -21.66 7.41 15.10
N VAL A 56 -22.20 8.36 14.35
CA VAL A 56 -21.40 9.18 13.44
C VAL A 56 -20.95 10.41 14.22
N THR A 57 -19.70 10.45 14.61
CA THR A 57 -19.08 11.64 15.23
C THR A 57 -18.56 12.53 14.11
N LEU A 58 -19.20 13.67 13.92
CA LEU A 58 -18.71 14.69 12.98
C LEU A 58 -17.73 15.61 13.71
N ALA A 59 -16.45 15.54 13.37
CA ALA A 59 -15.50 16.56 13.78
C ALA A 59 -15.73 17.84 12.97
N ALA A 60 -15.46 19.00 13.57
CA ALA A 60 -15.67 20.32 12.96
C ALA A 60 -14.63 20.64 11.86
N GLU A 61 -14.54 19.79 10.84
CA GLU A 61 -13.71 20.03 9.66
C GLU A 61 -14.58 20.07 8.42
N THR A 62 -14.51 21.20 7.71
CA THR A 62 -15.36 21.54 6.55
C THR A 62 -15.12 20.66 5.31
N THR A 63 -14.21 19.68 5.38
CA THR A 63 -13.79 18.87 4.22
C THR A 63 -13.65 17.37 4.48
N LYS A 64 -14.19 16.85 5.59
CA LYS A 64 -14.13 15.38 5.79
C LYS A 64 -15.22 14.67 5.00
N ILE A 65 -14.86 14.05 3.92
CA ILE A 65 -15.71 13.13 3.16
C ILE A 65 -15.80 11.83 3.97
N ILE A 66 -16.96 11.63 4.65
CA ILE A 66 -17.24 10.36 5.34
C ILE A 66 -17.53 9.32 4.27
N GLY A 67 -16.67 8.34 4.12
CA GLY A 67 -16.85 7.22 3.18
C GLY A 67 -15.86 7.12 2.05
N THR A 68 -14.77 7.91 2.07
CA THR A 68 -13.64 7.58 1.23
C THR A 68 -12.95 6.37 1.85
N VAL A 69 -13.16 5.20 1.26
CA VAL A 69 -12.20 4.12 1.44
C VAL A 69 -10.89 4.69 0.92
N ASN A 70 -9.98 5.02 1.80
CA ASN A 70 -8.64 5.38 1.43
C ASN A 70 -7.99 4.10 0.92
N LEU A 71 -8.26 3.78 -0.34
CA LEU A 71 -7.39 2.91 -1.09
C LEU A 71 -6.07 3.66 -1.11
N ASN A 72 -5.21 3.34 -0.17
CA ASN A 72 -3.85 3.84 -0.14
C ASN A 72 -3.14 3.27 -1.37
N VAL A 73 -3.48 3.82 -2.54
CA VAL A 73 -2.71 3.64 -3.77
C VAL A 73 -1.49 4.51 -3.55
N SER A 74 -0.57 3.96 -2.81
CA SER A 74 0.70 4.56 -2.53
C SER A 74 1.43 4.80 -3.86
N GLY A 75 1.35 6.02 -4.34
CA GLY A 75 2.14 6.53 -5.44
C GLY A 75 1.80 5.96 -6.84
N THR A 76 2.15 6.72 -7.86
CA THR A 76 2.17 6.21 -9.24
C THR A 76 3.31 5.20 -9.38
N PRO A 77 3.07 3.97 -9.87
CA PRO A 77 4.12 3.00 -10.07
C PRO A 77 5.22 3.55 -10.99
N LEU A 78 6.44 3.44 -10.53
CA LEU A 78 7.64 3.73 -11.29
C LEU A 78 8.24 2.42 -11.80
N TYR A 79 8.98 2.49 -12.88
CA TYR A 79 9.60 1.32 -13.50
C TYR A 79 11.10 1.52 -13.64
N HIS A 80 11.87 0.57 -13.11
CA HIS A 80 13.31 0.51 -13.31
C HIS A 80 13.64 -0.65 -14.26
N LYS A 81 14.22 -0.30 -15.42
CA LYS A 81 14.67 -1.30 -16.39
C LYS A 81 15.99 -1.91 -15.93
N ILE A 82 16.10 -3.21 -16.00
CA ILE A 82 17.30 -3.97 -15.68
C ILE A 82 17.94 -4.45 -16.99
N VAL A 83 19.24 -4.19 -17.13
CA VAL A 83 20.12 -4.79 -18.15
C VAL A 83 21.46 -5.01 -17.46
N SER A 84 21.81 -6.27 -17.19
CA SER A 84 23.07 -6.58 -16.51
C SER A 84 24.29 -6.23 -17.36
N GLY A 85 25.29 -5.67 -16.73
CA GLY A 85 26.64 -5.52 -17.27
C GLY A 85 27.52 -6.70 -16.84
N THR A 86 28.82 -6.58 -17.06
CA THR A 86 29.81 -7.39 -16.36
C THR A 86 29.99 -6.87 -14.93
N GLY A 87 30.36 -7.75 -14.00
CA GLY A 87 30.57 -7.38 -12.61
C GLY A 87 29.41 -7.80 -11.69
N LEU A 88 29.31 -7.17 -10.55
CA LEU A 88 28.31 -7.49 -9.50
C LEU A 88 26.96 -6.80 -9.75
N ASN A 89 26.90 -5.88 -10.70
CA ASN A 89 25.69 -5.14 -11.08
C ASN A 89 25.02 -4.43 -9.89
N GLU A 90 25.81 -3.92 -8.98
CA GLU A 90 25.38 -3.18 -7.80
C GLU A 90 24.71 -1.88 -8.20
N THR A 91 23.40 -1.79 -7.99
CA THR A 91 22.58 -0.72 -8.53
C THR A 91 21.60 -0.18 -7.49
N LEU A 92 21.56 1.14 -7.38
CA LEU A 92 20.53 1.86 -6.64
C LEU A 92 19.32 2.10 -7.53
N VAL A 93 18.13 1.68 -7.07
CA VAL A 93 16.85 1.93 -7.74
C VAL A 93 16.16 3.16 -7.14
N LYS A 94 16.12 3.24 -5.81
CA LYS A 94 15.48 4.34 -5.07
C LYS A 94 16.24 4.62 -3.78
N ALA A 95 16.61 5.88 -3.56
CA ALA A 95 17.38 6.31 -2.39
C ALA A 95 16.52 6.61 -1.14
N SER A 96 15.25 6.24 -1.15
CA SER A 96 14.33 6.44 -0.03
C SER A 96 13.42 5.23 0.12
N ALA A 97 12.72 5.14 1.24
CA ALA A 97 11.73 4.10 1.47
C ALA A 97 10.80 3.92 0.27
N GLY A 98 10.41 2.69 0.01
CA GLY A 98 9.56 2.33 -1.11
C GLY A 98 9.03 0.91 -1.00
N LYS A 99 8.25 0.53 -2.00
CA LYS A 99 7.63 -0.79 -2.07
C LYS A 99 7.76 -1.35 -3.49
N ILE A 100 8.15 -2.62 -3.61
CA ILE A 100 8.17 -3.34 -4.88
C ILE A 100 6.86 -4.11 -5.04
N SER A 101 6.24 -4.00 -6.21
CA SER A 101 5.02 -4.72 -6.58
C SER A 101 5.23 -5.79 -7.64
N ILE A 102 6.17 -5.57 -8.56
CA ILE A 102 6.49 -6.51 -9.63
C ILE A 102 7.99 -6.60 -9.79
N LEU A 103 8.48 -7.82 -9.92
CA LEU A 103 9.83 -8.13 -10.35
C LEU A 103 9.72 -9.13 -11.50
N HIS A 104 10.08 -8.70 -12.70
CA HIS A 104 10.12 -9.55 -13.88
C HIS A 104 11.53 -9.58 -14.43
N LEU A 105 12.14 -10.75 -14.44
CA LEU A 105 13.53 -10.97 -14.83
C LEU A 105 13.62 -12.11 -15.84
N VAL A 106 14.52 -11.96 -16.79
CA VAL A 106 14.85 -12.99 -17.79
C VAL A 106 16.34 -13.24 -17.73
N ASN A 107 16.74 -14.47 -17.44
CA ASN A 107 18.11 -14.93 -17.61
C ASN A 107 18.24 -15.59 -18.99
N SER A 108 19.00 -14.98 -19.88
CA SER A 108 19.19 -15.44 -21.27
C SER A 108 20.30 -16.46 -21.43
N VAL A 109 21.06 -16.75 -20.37
CA VAL A 109 22.20 -17.68 -20.42
C VAL A 109 21.91 -18.94 -19.63
N ALA A 110 22.65 -20.01 -19.94
CA ALA A 110 22.42 -21.35 -19.34
C ALA A 110 22.80 -21.42 -17.86
N THR A 111 23.72 -20.58 -17.42
CA THR A 111 24.16 -20.55 -16.01
C THR A 111 23.18 -19.75 -15.15
N THR A 112 22.75 -20.33 -14.03
CA THR A 112 21.90 -19.65 -13.06
C THR A 112 22.55 -18.35 -12.56
N ARG A 113 21.75 -17.32 -12.41
CA ARG A 113 22.10 -16.04 -11.79
C ARG A 113 21.31 -15.87 -10.50
N TYR A 114 21.80 -15.01 -9.63
CA TYR A 114 21.16 -14.69 -8.36
C TYR A 114 20.96 -13.20 -8.29
N PHE A 115 19.68 -12.81 -8.20
CA PHE A 115 19.26 -11.44 -8.06
C PHE A 115 19.02 -11.15 -6.58
N LYS A 116 19.89 -10.34 -6.00
CA LYS A 116 19.89 -10.00 -4.56
C LYS A 116 19.28 -8.61 -4.36
N MET A 117 18.32 -8.49 -3.46
CA MET A 117 17.67 -7.23 -3.12
C MET A 117 18.14 -6.73 -1.76
N PHE A 118 18.42 -5.43 -1.66
CA PHE A 118 18.94 -4.80 -0.44
C PHE A 118 18.07 -3.64 -0.02
N ASN A 119 17.82 -3.51 1.28
CA ASN A 119 17.14 -2.36 1.89
C ASN A 119 18.16 -1.26 2.20
N LYS A 120 18.66 -0.59 1.15
CA LYS A 120 19.76 0.37 1.25
C LYS A 120 19.53 1.55 0.31
N ALA A 121 19.83 2.77 0.80
CA ALA A 121 19.67 4.03 0.06
C ALA A 121 20.89 4.38 -0.82
N SER A 122 21.79 3.44 -1.02
CA SER A 122 22.95 3.51 -1.94
C SER A 122 23.06 2.19 -2.71
N ALA A 123 23.93 2.13 -3.73
CA ALA A 123 24.30 0.85 -4.31
C ALA A 123 24.84 -0.08 -3.22
N PRO A 124 24.49 -1.38 -3.24
CA PRO A 124 24.99 -2.32 -2.26
C PRO A 124 26.51 -2.56 -2.46
N ASP A 125 27.16 -3.06 -1.45
CA ASP A 125 28.50 -3.64 -1.47
C ASP A 125 28.34 -5.13 -1.14
N VAL A 126 28.25 -5.96 -2.15
CA VAL A 126 27.88 -7.39 -2.01
C VAL A 126 28.73 -8.15 -0.99
N PRO A 127 30.06 -7.95 -0.87
CA PRO A 127 30.84 -8.67 0.12
C PRO A 127 30.49 -8.34 1.58
N THR A 128 29.87 -7.19 1.83
CA THR A 128 29.67 -6.66 3.18
C THR A 128 28.22 -6.46 3.57
N ASP A 129 27.36 -6.23 2.59
CA ASP A 129 25.93 -6.00 2.80
C ASP A 129 25.14 -7.30 2.79
N VAL A 130 24.19 -7.44 3.71
CA VAL A 130 23.28 -8.60 3.76
C VAL A 130 22.05 -8.31 2.92
N SER A 131 21.72 -9.23 2.01
CA SER A 131 20.53 -9.10 1.18
C SER A 131 19.24 -9.28 2.00
N LEU A 132 18.20 -8.54 1.65
CA LEU A 132 16.87 -8.74 2.24
C LEU A 132 16.27 -10.06 1.74
N PHE A 133 16.48 -10.37 0.49
CA PHE A 133 16.16 -11.67 -0.12
C PHE A 133 16.92 -11.85 -1.44
N THR A 134 17.06 -13.10 -1.84
CA THR A 134 17.71 -13.50 -3.09
C THR A 134 16.74 -14.31 -3.95
N VAL A 135 16.67 -13.98 -5.23
CA VAL A 135 15.90 -14.72 -6.24
C VAL A 135 16.84 -15.48 -7.15
N SER A 136 16.69 -16.80 -7.20
CA SER A 136 17.38 -17.64 -8.16
C SER A 136 16.78 -17.46 -9.55
N LEU A 137 17.61 -17.20 -10.53
CA LEU A 137 17.25 -17.00 -11.93
C LEU A 137 17.83 -18.14 -12.78
N PRO A 138 17.14 -19.28 -12.91
CA PRO A 138 17.50 -20.27 -13.93
C PRO A 138 17.34 -19.67 -15.33
N THR A 139 17.79 -20.36 -16.36
CA THR A 139 17.57 -19.92 -17.74
C THR A 139 16.08 -19.72 -18.03
N GLY A 140 15.74 -18.57 -18.60
CA GLY A 140 14.36 -18.20 -18.93
C GLY A 140 13.79 -17.07 -18.07
N ALA A 141 12.50 -16.92 -18.10
CA ALA A 141 11.81 -15.85 -17.38
C ALA A 141 11.46 -16.26 -15.94
N THR A 142 11.74 -15.39 -15.00
CA THR A 142 11.29 -15.48 -13.61
C THR A 142 10.46 -14.24 -13.31
N THR A 143 9.20 -14.43 -12.95
CA THR A 143 8.30 -13.31 -12.59
C THR A 143 7.80 -13.50 -11.17
N LEU A 144 8.06 -12.51 -10.34
CA LEU A 144 7.49 -12.40 -9.01
C LEU A 144 6.48 -11.23 -9.04
N THR A 145 5.20 -11.58 -9.01
CA THR A 145 4.11 -10.60 -8.91
C THR A 145 3.58 -10.62 -7.48
N LEU A 146 3.63 -9.48 -6.83
CA LEU A 146 3.15 -9.30 -5.48
C LEU A 146 1.80 -8.56 -5.52
N PRO A 147 0.83 -8.93 -4.67
CA PRO A 147 -0.40 -8.17 -4.58
C PRO A 147 -0.07 -6.69 -4.34
N SER A 148 -0.67 -5.80 -5.11
CA SER A 148 -0.36 -4.36 -5.09
C SER A 148 -0.51 -3.70 -3.72
N LEU A 149 -1.33 -4.29 -2.86
CA LEU A 149 -1.51 -3.86 -1.46
C LEU A 149 -0.48 -4.46 -0.50
N ALA A 150 0.13 -5.60 -0.86
CA ALA A 150 1.04 -6.32 0.01
C ALA A 150 2.51 -6.11 -0.32
N GLY A 151 2.91 -5.89 -1.56
CA GLY A 151 4.30 -5.61 -2.00
C GLY A 151 5.42 -5.92 -0.98
N ILE A 152 6.65 -5.84 -1.36
CA ILE A 152 7.76 -5.94 -0.41
C ILE A 152 8.19 -4.53 -0.02
N ASP A 153 8.15 -4.23 1.29
CA ASP A 153 8.53 -2.93 1.84
C ASP A 153 10.04 -2.81 2.03
N PHE A 154 10.57 -1.66 1.63
CA PHE A 154 11.94 -1.24 1.84
C PHE A 154 11.92 0.05 2.66
N SER A 155 12.36 -0.01 3.91
CA SER A 155 12.27 1.12 4.85
C SER A 155 13.33 2.19 4.64
N THR A 156 14.43 1.87 3.95
CA THR A 156 15.56 2.76 3.75
C THR A 156 15.73 3.16 2.29
N GLY A 157 15.72 2.18 1.39
CA GLY A 157 15.89 2.37 -0.04
C GLY A 157 15.86 1.05 -0.78
N ILE A 158 15.72 1.10 -2.09
CA ILE A 158 15.63 -0.08 -2.96
C ILE A 158 16.92 -0.16 -3.77
N SER A 159 17.69 -1.21 -3.60
CA SER A 159 18.88 -1.48 -4.38
C SER A 159 19.03 -2.98 -4.67
N TYR A 160 19.81 -3.32 -5.67
CA TYR A 160 20.03 -4.73 -6.05
C TYR A 160 21.44 -4.98 -6.52
N ALA A 161 21.80 -6.27 -6.54
CA ALA A 161 22.98 -6.79 -7.23
C ALA A 161 22.63 -8.08 -7.97
N ILE A 162 23.45 -8.43 -8.98
CA ILE A 162 23.33 -9.69 -9.72
C ILE A 162 24.67 -10.43 -9.66
N THR A 163 24.66 -11.65 -9.14
CA THR A 163 25.86 -12.44 -8.90
C THR A 163 25.73 -13.85 -9.45
N LEU A 164 26.83 -14.58 -9.52
CA LEU A 164 26.88 -16.01 -9.88
C LEU A 164 26.75 -16.94 -8.66
N ASN A 165 26.74 -16.39 -7.45
CA ASN A 165 26.62 -17.17 -6.23
C ASN A 165 25.43 -16.71 -5.38
N VAL A 166 24.80 -17.68 -4.69
CA VAL A 166 23.63 -17.46 -3.83
C VAL A 166 24.01 -16.78 -2.50
N ASP A 167 25.21 -17.07 -2.00
CA ASP A 167 25.64 -16.59 -0.68
C ASP A 167 25.77 -15.06 -0.64
N ASP A 168 25.34 -14.44 0.45
CA ASP A 168 25.27 -12.98 0.57
C ASP A 168 26.65 -12.32 0.47
N ASP A 169 27.69 -12.95 1.02
CA ASP A 169 29.07 -12.49 1.03
C ASP A 169 29.87 -12.87 -0.23
N ALA A 170 29.25 -13.65 -1.12
CA ALA A 170 29.94 -14.11 -2.33
C ALA A 170 29.83 -13.10 -3.46
N ALA A 171 30.89 -12.36 -3.67
CA ALA A 171 31.05 -11.37 -4.72
C ALA A 171 31.58 -12.02 -6.04
N THR A 172 30.90 -13.06 -6.53
CA THR A 172 31.27 -13.66 -7.82
C THR A 172 30.61 -12.87 -8.95
N PRO A 173 31.39 -12.11 -9.76
CA PRO A 173 30.84 -11.21 -10.76
C PRO A 173 30.28 -11.97 -11.97
N ASP A 174 29.25 -11.40 -12.60
CA ASP A 174 28.83 -11.85 -13.93
C ASP A 174 29.88 -11.44 -15.00
N THR A 175 30.07 -12.29 -15.95
CA THR A 175 31.01 -12.06 -17.06
C THR A 175 30.30 -11.79 -18.38
N VAL A 176 28.98 -11.87 -18.42
CA VAL A 176 28.16 -11.74 -19.63
C VAL A 176 27.28 -10.49 -19.55
N VAL A 177 27.52 -9.57 -20.47
CA VAL A 177 26.66 -8.36 -20.63
C VAL A 177 25.27 -8.79 -21.11
N GLY A 178 24.23 -8.28 -20.47
CA GLY A 178 22.83 -8.56 -20.85
C GLY A 178 22.38 -9.97 -20.50
N ALA A 179 23.15 -10.71 -19.69
CA ALA A 179 22.73 -12.03 -19.21
C ALA A 179 21.38 -11.99 -18.49
N VAL A 180 21.14 -10.94 -17.72
CA VAL A 180 19.85 -10.70 -17.05
C VAL A 180 19.26 -9.40 -17.55
N THR A 181 18.01 -9.48 -17.99
CA THR A 181 17.19 -8.31 -18.37
C THR A 181 15.86 -8.35 -17.66
N GLY A 182 15.19 -7.20 -17.54
CA GLY A 182 13.88 -7.17 -16.92
C GLY A 182 13.45 -5.80 -16.41
N LEU A 183 12.54 -5.83 -15.44
CA LEU A 183 12.04 -4.61 -14.81
C LEU A 183 11.66 -4.84 -13.33
N ILE A 184 11.76 -3.77 -12.57
CA ILE A 184 11.19 -3.62 -11.24
C ILE A 184 10.09 -2.58 -11.33
N ALA A 185 8.87 -2.90 -10.86
CA ALA A 185 7.82 -1.91 -10.61
C ALA A 185 7.80 -1.58 -9.11
N TYR A 186 7.85 -0.29 -8.78
CA TYR A 186 7.96 0.17 -7.40
C TYR A 186 7.23 1.51 -7.18
N VAL A 187 7.04 1.90 -5.93
CA VAL A 187 6.49 3.18 -5.49
C VAL A 187 7.37 3.84 -4.44
#